data_3e26d23c0548a98b5ee4ec7bd40bf0c8
#
_entry.id   3e26d23c0548a98b5ee4ec7bd40bf0c8
#
_cell.length_a   1.000
_cell.length_b   1.000
_cell.length_c   1.000
_cell.angle_alpha   90.00
_cell.angle_beta   90.00
_cell.angle_gamma   90.00
#
_symmetry.space_group_name_H-M   'P 1'
#
loop_
_entity.id
_entity.type
_entity.pdbx_description
1 polymer ?
#
loop_
_entity_poly.entity_id
_entity_poly.type
_entity_poly.pdbx_seq_one_letter_code
_entity_poly.pdbx_strand_id
1 'polypeptide(L)'
;MQDHKITLFHANWSFCSQMVRVALFELNIKFDERHIKLCDQYAEGENLDKNFLDINPLATVPVIKINNEVIVNSTTIIEELNKRFQSNLCIEEDDSVKSFVKQTTITEGDKFASTIGTIIPVFSAPLIEFMIRKLPLKSIIKIIMKHPRKDRKMIFLSMYFFGVAKKFPNLAIKKFADELIKFEKLLNEDNTYFYNEFSHIDINMMCVFNRLEDLKLSEVITTNKTPLLQRYWKNLQKRDSYKKGILNYYTSKEHKVIKDFYNDAPSPFLKPILVELAKRN
;
A
#
# COMPACT_ATOMS: atom_id res chain seq x y z
N MET A 1 2.25 31.95 3.22
CA MET A 1 1.60 30.65 2.90
C MET A 1 0.16 30.76 3.36
N GLN A 2 -0.81 30.45 2.51
CA GLN A 2 -2.21 30.37 2.96
C GLN A 2 -2.31 29.22 3.99
N ASP A 3 -2.97 29.52 5.10
CA ASP A 3 -3.18 28.54 6.18
C ASP A 3 -4.29 27.55 5.73
N HIS A 4 -3.89 26.45 5.10
CA HIS A 4 -4.82 25.42 4.65
C HIS A 4 -5.19 24.51 5.81
N LYS A 5 -6.46 24.41 6.14
CA LYS A 5 -6.95 23.39 7.06
C LYS A 5 -6.98 22.05 6.33
N ILE A 6 -6.10 21.13 6.71
CA ILE A 6 -5.95 19.82 6.08
C ILE A 6 -6.38 18.74 7.06
N THR A 7 -7.27 17.84 6.62
CA THR A 7 -7.68 16.65 7.39
C THR A 7 -7.49 15.41 6.54
N LEU A 8 -6.72 14.44 7.03
CA LEU A 8 -6.51 13.15 6.41
C LEU A 8 -7.39 12.07 7.07
N PHE A 9 -8.25 11.44 6.29
CA PHE A 9 -8.97 10.22 6.68
C PHE A 9 -8.16 9.03 6.17
N HIS A 10 -7.68 8.20 7.07
CA HIS A 10 -6.76 7.11 6.74
C HIS A 10 -7.03 5.86 7.57
N ALA A 11 -6.43 4.75 7.21
CA ALA A 11 -6.31 3.59 8.09
C ALA A 11 -4.84 3.28 8.33
N ASN A 12 -4.49 2.89 9.55
CA ASN A 12 -3.10 2.70 9.99
C ASN A 12 -2.34 1.77 9.02
N TRP A 13 -2.92 0.65 8.68
CA TRP A 13 -2.29 -0.39 7.88
C TRP A 13 -2.67 -0.36 6.39
N SER A 14 -3.41 0.66 5.95
CA SER A 14 -3.72 0.83 4.53
C SER A 14 -2.48 1.24 3.75
N PHE A 15 -2.14 0.45 2.74
CA PHE A 15 -1.03 0.68 1.82
C PHE A 15 -1.07 2.08 1.17
N CYS A 16 -2.23 2.44 0.60
CA CYS A 16 -2.42 3.76 -0.01
C CYS A 16 -2.41 4.90 1.01
N SER A 17 -2.86 4.66 2.26
CA SER A 17 -2.79 5.67 3.32
C SER A 17 -1.35 5.93 3.77
N GLN A 18 -0.51 4.90 3.78
CA GLN A 18 0.94 5.04 4.05
C GLN A 18 1.58 5.99 3.03
N MET A 19 1.28 5.85 1.73
CA MET A 19 1.80 6.72 0.68
C MET A 19 1.49 8.20 0.94
N VAL A 20 0.24 8.52 1.27
CA VAL A 20 -0.17 9.91 1.53
C VAL A 20 0.46 10.46 2.80
N ARG A 21 0.56 9.66 3.88
CA ARG A 21 1.24 10.09 5.10
C ARG A 21 2.73 10.40 4.84
N VAL A 22 3.42 9.52 4.11
CA VAL A 22 4.83 9.74 3.73
C VAL A 22 4.96 11.07 2.96
N ALA A 23 4.10 11.31 1.97
CA ALA A 23 4.11 12.57 1.21
C ALA A 23 3.89 13.81 2.10
N LEU A 24 2.92 13.76 3.01
CA LEU A 24 2.65 14.86 3.93
C LEU A 24 3.84 15.16 4.84
N PHE A 25 4.54 14.14 5.34
CA PHE A 25 5.75 14.33 6.15
C PHE A 25 6.95 14.79 5.33
N GLU A 26 7.13 14.34 4.09
CA GLU A 26 8.17 14.85 3.19
C GLU A 26 7.98 16.33 2.89
N LEU A 27 6.76 16.76 2.71
CA LEU A 27 6.40 18.15 2.45
C LEU A 27 6.34 19.03 3.71
N ASN A 28 6.56 18.47 4.90
CA ASN A 28 6.40 19.15 6.19
C ASN A 28 5.03 19.83 6.36
N ILE A 29 3.98 19.23 5.80
CA ILE A 29 2.62 19.73 5.88
C ILE A 29 2.00 19.32 7.21
N LYS A 30 1.44 20.30 7.95
CA LYS A 30 0.62 20.03 9.14
C LYS A 30 -0.77 19.61 8.73
N PHE A 31 -1.29 18.56 9.37
CA PHE A 31 -2.62 18.05 9.10
C PHE A 31 -3.26 17.47 10.36
N ASP A 32 -4.58 17.53 10.43
CA ASP A 32 -5.39 16.77 11.35
C ASP A 32 -5.61 15.37 10.77
N GLU A 33 -5.72 14.35 11.62
CA GLU A 33 -5.93 12.99 11.16
C GLU A 33 -7.16 12.34 11.78
N ARG A 34 -7.80 11.47 10.99
CA ARG A 34 -8.89 10.62 11.43
C ARG A 34 -8.67 9.19 10.97
N HIS A 35 -8.40 8.33 11.93
CA HIS A 35 -8.31 6.90 11.68
C HIS A 35 -9.71 6.34 11.39
N ILE A 36 -9.86 5.65 10.24
CA ILE A 36 -11.07 4.97 9.81
C ILE A 36 -10.89 3.45 9.98
N LYS A 37 -11.70 2.85 10.83
CA LYS A 37 -11.68 1.41 11.07
C LYS A 37 -12.33 0.68 9.88
N LEU A 38 -11.49 0.12 9.01
CA LEU A 38 -11.95 -0.55 7.79
C LEU A 38 -12.71 -1.84 8.07
N CYS A 39 -13.74 -2.13 7.27
CA CYS A 39 -14.64 -3.26 7.43
C CYS A 39 -13.98 -4.64 7.23
N ASP A 40 -12.83 -4.69 6.59
CA ASP A 40 -12.02 -5.90 6.41
C ASP A 40 -11.02 -6.17 7.54
N GLN A 41 -10.87 -5.21 8.47
CA GLN A 41 -9.91 -5.25 9.56
C GLN A 41 -10.54 -5.07 10.94
N TYR A 42 -11.69 -4.41 11.01
CA TYR A 42 -12.34 -4.02 12.26
C TYR A 42 -13.83 -4.36 12.23
N ALA A 43 -14.34 -4.80 13.39
CA ALA A 43 -15.74 -5.15 13.55
C ALA A 43 -16.70 -3.97 13.33
N GLU A 44 -16.22 -2.75 13.60
CA GLU A 44 -17.00 -1.51 13.44
C GLU A 44 -17.26 -1.20 11.96
N GLY A 45 -16.27 -1.37 11.10
CA GLY A 45 -16.39 -1.09 9.66
C GLY A 45 -16.87 0.33 9.39
N GLU A 46 -16.19 1.34 9.96
CA GLU A 46 -16.59 2.76 9.91
C GLU A 46 -16.62 3.31 8.48
N ASN A 47 -15.80 2.73 7.59
CA ASN A 47 -15.84 3.09 6.17
C ASN A 47 -17.18 2.77 5.47
N LEU A 48 -18.05 1.99 6.10
CA LEU A 48 -19.41 1.68 5.63
C LEU A 48 -20.50 2.51 6.34
N ASP A 49 -20.13 3.41 7.21
CA ASP A 49 -21.08 4.29 7.88
C ASP A 49 -21.43 5.50 7.01
N LYS A 50 -22.69 5.98 7.15
CA LYS A 50 -23.19 7.08 6.35
C LYS A 50 -22.27 8.30 6.39
N ASN A 51 -21.77 8.67 7.57
CA ASN A 51 -20.91 9.83 7.74
C ASN A 51 -19.63 9.77 6.90
N PHE A 52 -19.05 8.57 6.72
CA PHE A 52 -17.86 8.40 5.86
C PHE A 52 -18.27 8.25 4.38
N LEU A 53 -19.37 7.55 4.08
CA LEU A 53 -19.87 7.41 2.72
C LEU A 53 -20.31 8.74 2.11
N ASP A 54 -20.77 9.69 2.91
CA ASP A 54 -21.08 11.07 2.46
C ASP A 54 -19.79 11.84 2.07
N ILE A 55 -18.62 11.45 2.62
CA ILE A 55 -17.32 12.02 2.25
C ILE A 55 -16.72 11.27 1.04
N ASN A 56 -16.73 9.94 1.07
CA ASN A 56 -16.24 9.09 -0.01
C ASN A 56 -17.21 7.93 -0.29
N PRO A 57 -18.04 8.03 -1.32
CA PRO A 57 -19.00 6.98 -1.69
C PRO A 57 -18.37 5.64 -2.08
N LEU A 58 -17.06 5.59 -2.35
CA LEU A 58 -16.34 4.35 -2.66
C LEU A 58 -15.95 3.54 -1.41
N ALA A 59 -16.16 4.09 -0.20
CA ALA A 59 -15.80 3.47 1.08
C ALA A 59 -14.31 3.12 1.22
N THR A 60 -13.43 3.87 0.55
CA THR A 60 -11.98 3.65 0.53
C THR A 60 -11.21 4.75 1.26
N VAL A 61 -10.00 4.42 1.72
CA VAL A 61 -9.01 5.37 2.23
C VAL A 61 -7.73 5.26 1.40
N PRO A 62 -6.90 6.32 1.32
CA PRO A 62 -7.02 7.63 1.98
C PRO A 62 -8.02 8.56 1.32
N VAL A 63 -8.49 9.52 2.10
CA VAL A 63 -9.20 10.72 1.64
C VAL A 63 -8.56 11.91 2.32
N ILE A 64 -8.27 12.97 1.58
CA ILE A 64 -7.82 14.23 2.17
C ILE A 64 -8.88 15.31 1.95
N LYS A 65 -9.11 16.11 2.98
CA LYS A 65 -9.92 17.31 2.89
C LYS A 65 -9.02 18.52 3.07
N ILE A 66 -8.95 19.37 2.05
CA ILE A 66 -8.21 20.63 2.08
C ILE A 66 -9.24 21.76 2.07
N ASN A 67 -9.38 22.45 3.18
CA ASN A 67 -10.49 23.37 3.43
C ASN A 67 -11.85 22.67 3.26
N ASN A 68 -12.58 22.93 2.18
CA ASN A 68 -13.87 22.29 1.87
C ASN A 68 -13.77 21.29 0.71
N GLU A 69 -12.63 21.17 0.07
CA GLU A 69 -12.43 20.27 -1.06
C GLU A 69 -12.03 18.89 -0.57
N VAL A 70 -12.68 17.86 -1.11
CA VAL A 70 -12.42 16.45 -0.82
C VAL A 70 -11.69 15.83 -2.01
N ILE A 71 -10.53 15.24 -1.76
CA ILE A 71 -9.72 14.57 -2.77
C ILE A 71 -9.53 13.12 -2.35
N VAL A 72 -9.76 12.20 -3.26
CA VAL A 72 -9.65 10.74 -3.08
C VAL A 72 -8.57 10.18 -4.00
N ASN A 73 -8.12 8.95 -3.73
CA ASN A 73 -7.03 8.26 -4.43
C ASN A 73 -5.64 8.81 -4.05
N SER A 74 -4.76 7.91 -3.62
CA SER A 74 -3.43 8.28 -3.10
C SER A 74 -2.56 9.01 -4.12
N THR A 75 -2.58 8.58 -5.39
CA THR A 75 -1.82 9.23 -6.47
C THR A 75 -2.30 10.66 -6.68
N THR A 76 -3.62 10.84 -6.88
CA THR A 76 -4.24 12.16 -7.07
C THR A 76 -3.99 13.07 -5.88
N ILE A 77 -4.06 12.53 -4.65
CA ILE A 77 -3.77 13.31 -3.44
C ILE A 77 -2.31 13.81 -3.45
N ILE A 78 -1.35 12.94 -3.77
CA ILE A 78 0.08 13.31 -3.79
C ILE A 78 0.35 14.34 -4.89
N GLU A 79 -0.24 14.17 -6.08
CA GLU A 79 -0.13 15.11 -7.20
C GLU A 79 -0.70 16.50 -6.81
N GLU A 80 -1.88 16.53 -6.18
CA GLU A 80 -2.48 17.79 -5.72
C GLU A 80 -1.68 18.45 -4.60
N LEU A 81 -1.11 17.70 -3.67
CA LEU A 81 -0.20 18.22 -2.66
C LEU A 81 1.06 18.80 -3.31
N ASN A 82 1.66 18.07 -4.25
CA ASN A 82 2.82 18.55 -5.00
C ASN A 82 2.55 19.90 -5.68
N LYS A 83 1.43 20.00 -6.39
CA LYS A 83 1.03 21.22 -7.10
C LYS A 83 0.75 22.39 -6.16
N ARG A 84 -0.03 22.18 -5.09
CA ARG A 84 -0.43 23.25 -4.16
C ARG A 84 0.72 23.78 -3.33
N PHE A 85 1.65 22.90 -2.94
CA PHE A 85 2.81 23.27 -2.13
C PHE A 85 4.08 23.48 -2.97
N GLN A 86 3.97 23.48 -4.31
CA GLN A 86 5.06 23.75 -5.26
C GLN A 86 6.31 22.94 -4.94
N SER A 87 6.14 21.62 -4.74
CA SER A 87 7.23 20.72 -4.41
C SER A 87 7.75 19.97 -5.64
N ASN A 88 8.86 19.25 -5.47
CA ASN A 88 9.48 18.42 -6.52
C ASN A 88 9.20 16.93 -6.34
N LEU A 89 8.17 16.54 -5.56
CA LEU A 89 7.83 15.13 -5.37
C LEU A 89 7.33 14.46 -6.66
N CYS A 90 6.64 15.21 -7.50
CA CYS A 90 6.18 14.71 -8.79
C CYS A 90 7.04 15.29 -9.91
N ILE A 91 7.73 14.44 -10.64
CA ILE A 91 8.47 14.82 -11.83
C ILE A 91 7.46 14.87 -12.98
N GLU A 92 7.00 16.09 -13.32
CA GLU A 92 5.79 16.27 -14.16
C GLU A 92 5.99 15.95 -15.65
N GLU A 93 7.22 16.00 -16.17
CA GLU A 93 7.47 16.00 -17.61
C GLU A 93 7.88 14.63 -18.20
N ASP A 94 8.10 13.61 -17.37
CA ASP A 94 8.56 12.31 -17.84
C ASP A 94 7.45 11.24 -17.78
N ASP A 95 6.96 10.84 -18.96
CA ASP A 95 5.95 9.79 -19.08
C ASP A 95 6.42 8.43 -18.53
N SER A 96 7.74 8.20 -18.47
CA SER A 96 8.30 7.00 -17.83
C SER A 96 8.03 7.00 -16.33
N VAL A 97 8.19 8.14 -15.65
CA VAL A 97 7.89 8.31 -14.22
C VAL A 97 6.42 8.04 -13.94
N LYS A 98 5.52 8.65 -14.72
CA LYS A 98 4.07 8.42 -14.60
C LYS A 98 3.71 6.95 -14.77
N SER A 99 4.36 6.27 -15.73
CA SER A 99 4.19 4.84 -15.92
C SER A 99 4.64 4.03 -14.71
N PHE A 100 5.77 4.37 -14.07
CA PHE A 100 6.26 3.69 -12.88
C PHE A 100 5.37 3.95 -11.66
N VAL A 101 4.95 5.18 -11.43
CA VAL A 101 3.98 5.51 -10.38
C VAL A 101 2.73 4.66 -10.53
N LYS A 102 2.17 4.55 -11.76
CA LYS A 102 1.02 3.70 -12.06
C LYS A 102 1.28 2.22 -11.77
N GLN A 103 2.47 1.70 -12.06
CA GLN A 103 2.82 0.30 -11.80
C GLN A 103 2.95 -0.03 -10.31
N THR A 104 3.17 0.95 -9.46
CA THR A 104 3.37 0.77 -8.01
C THR A 104 2.15 1.13 -7.18
N THR A 105 1.08 1.66 -7.79
CA THR A 105 -0.19 2.01 -7.13
C THR A 105 -1.28 0.98 -7.44
N ILE A 106 -2.42 1.12 -6.74
CA ILE A 106 -3.64 0.36 -7.00
C ILE A 106 -4.65 1.31 -7.62
N THR A 107 -4.93 1.11 -8.91
CA THR A 107 -5.95 1.88 -9.64
C THR A 107 -7.21 1.03 -9.79
N GLU A 108 -8.39 1.68 -9.76
CA GLU A 108 -9.65 0.99 -9.99
C GLU A 108 -9.70 0.42 -11.41
N GLY A 109 -10.11 -0.84 -11.54
CA GLY A 109 -10.14 -1.55 -12.82
C GLY A 109 -8.85 -2.29 -13.19
N ASP A 110 -7.76 -2.09 -12.45
CA ASP A 110 -6.53 -2.84 -12.69
C ASP A 110 -6.73 -4.34 -12.42
N LYS A 111 -6.16 -5.16 -13.32
CA LYS A 111 -6.19 -6.63 -13.16
C LYS A 111 -5.28 -7.05 -12.02
N PHE A 112 -5.74 -7.97 -11.18
CA PHE A 112 -4.90 -8.57 -10.14
C PHE A 112 -3.63 -9.20 -10.74
N ALA A 113 -2.52 -9.07 -10.02
CA ALA A 113 -1.20 -9.60 -10.39
C ALA A 113 -0.63 -9.07 -11.72
N SER A 114 -1.06 -7.89 -12.19
CA SER A 114 -0.55 -7.29 -13.43
C SER A 114 0.63 -6.33 -13.20
N THR A 115 0.68 -5.67 -12.05
CA THR A 115 1.70 -4.67 -11.67
C THR A 115 2.12 -4.90 -10.22
N ILE A 116 3.21 -4.29 -9.76
CA ILE A 116 3.61 -4.37 -8.34
C ILE A 116 2.46 -3.93 -7.43
N GLY A 117 1.80 -2.81 -7.73
CA GLY A 117 0.67 -2.31 -6.95
C GLY A 117 -0.48 -3.30 -6.81
N THR A 118 -0.72 -4.15 -7.83
CA THR A 118 -1.77 -5.19 -7.79
C THR A 118 -1.28 -6.56 -7.32
N ILE A 119 0.02 -6.82 -7.32
CA ILE A 119 0.65 -8.03 -6.78
C ILE A 119 0.66 -8.00 -5.24
N ILE A 120 1.01 -6.87 -4.65
CA ILE A 120 1.06 -6.70 -3.19
C ILE A 120 -0.27 -7.05 -2.50
N PRO A 121 -1.45 -6.64 -2.98
CA PRO A 121 -2.73 -7.12 -2.47
C PRO A 121 -2.92 -8.63 -2.56
N VAL A 122 -2.41 -9.29 -3.61
CA VAL A 122 -2.51 -10.75 -3.75
C VAL A 122 -1.70 -11.45 -2.65
N PHE A 123 -0.48 -10.98 -2.36
CA PHE A 123 0.32 -11.53 -1.26
C PHE A 123 -0.24 -11.17 0.12
N SER A 124 -0.95 -10.06 0.24
CA SER A 124 -1.64 -9.65 1.48
C SER A 124 -2.95 -10.44 1.72
N ALA A 125 -3.52 -11.05 0.68
CA ALA A 125 -4.85 -11.64 0.74
C ALA A 125 -5.01 -12.73 1.82
N PRO A 126 -4.05 -13.64 2.08
CA PRO A 126 -4.18 -14.62 3.17
C PRO A 126 -4.24 -13.96 4.56
N LEU A 127 -3.50 -12.87 4.76
CA LEU A 127 -3.51 -12.13 6.02
C LEU A 127 -4.85 -11.38 6.21
N ILE A 128 -5.39 -10.82 5.12
CA ILE A 128 -6.72 -10.19 5.13
C ILE A 128 -7.80 -11.25 5.38
N GLU A 129 -7.73 -12.42 4.74
CA GLU A 129 -8.62 -13.55 5.00
C GLU A 129 -8.62 -13.93 6.49
N PHE A 130 -7.43 -14.05 7.09
CA PHE A 130 -7.29 -14.36 8.51
C PHE A 130 -7.98 -13.33 9.41
N MET A 131 -7.91 -12.04 9.06
CA MET A 131 -8.60 -10.98 9.80
C MET A 131 -10.12 -11.02 9.59
N ILE A 132 -10.57 -11.16 8.35
CA ILE A 132 -11.99 -11.19 8.00
C ILE A 132 -12.69 -12.38 8.69
N ARG A 133 -12.06 -13.56 8.73
CA ARG A 133 -12.61 -14.75 9.38
C ARG A 133 -12.76 -14.59 10.89
N LYS A 134 -12.06 -13.66 11.52
CA LYS A 134 -12.21 -13.32 12.94
C LYS A 134 -13.30 -12.27 13.21
N LEU A 135 -13.88 -11.68 12.17
CA LEU A 135 -14.94 -10.69 12.35
C LEU A 135 -16.25 -11.36 12.79
N PRO A 136 -17.02 -10.72 13.66
CA PRO A 136 -18.33 -11.23 14.05
C PRO A 136 -19.31 -11.21 12.85
N LEU A 137 -20.26 -12.14 12.84
CA LEU A 137 -21.23 -12.30 11.74
C LEU A 137 -21.98 -10.99 11.42
N LYS A 138 -22.29 -10.17 12.42
CA LYS A 138 -22.90 -8.85 12.23
C LYS A 138 -22.08 -7.93 11.31
N SER A 139 -20.75 -8.01 11.37
CA SER A 139 -19.87 -7.21 10.50
C SER A 139 -19.88 -7.72 9.07
N ILE A 140 -19.97 -9.03 8.87
CA ILE A 140 -20.12 -9.64 7.55
C ILE A 140 -21.47 -9.23 6.93
N ILE A 141 -22.55 -9.25 7.70
CA ILE A 141 -23.86 -8.75 7.26
C ILE A 141 -23.78 -7.27 6.88
N LYS A 142 -23.10 -6.45 7.67
CA LYS A 142 -22.88 -5.02 7.34
C LYS A 142 -22.15 -4.86 6.00
N ILE A 143 -21.12 -5.66 5.72
CA ILE A 143 -20.40 -5.67 4.43
C ILE A 143 -21.39 -6.03 3.29
N ILE A 144 -22.19 -7.08 3.46
CA ILE A 144 -23.17 -7.52 2.46
C ILE A 144 -24.16 -6.40 2.13
N MET A 145 -24.69 -5.75 3.16
CA MET A 145 -25.77 -4.77 3.02
C MET A 145 -25.26 -3.41 2.53
N LYS A 146 -24.11 -2.94 3.03
CA LYS A 146 -23.69 -1.54 2.90
C LYS A 146 -22.49 -1.30 2.01
N HIS A 147 -21.67 -2.33 1.68
CA HIS A 147 -20.49 -2.06 0.88
C HIS A 147 -20.86 -1.61 -0.55
N PRO A 148 -20.47 -0.39 -0.99
CA PRO A 148 -20.92 0.16 -2.27
C PRO A 148 -20.29 -0.56 -3.47
N ARG A 149 -19.05 -1.03 -3.33
CA ARG A 149 -18.29 -1.69 -4.38
C ARG A 149 -18.61 -3.19 -4.43
N LYS A 150 -19.24 -3.63 -5.51
CA LYS A 150 -19.61 -5.04 -5.72
C LYS A 150 -18.40 -5.98 -5.77
N ASP A 151 -17.30 -5.56 -6.44
CA ASP A 151 -16.06 -6.33 -6.53
C ASP A 151 -15.46 -6.60 -5.14
N ARG A 152 -15.33 -5.59 -4.28
CA ARG A 152 -14.82 -5.72 -2.91
C ARG A 152 -15.72 -6.58 -2.05
N LYS A 153 -17.03 -6.37 -2.14
CA LYS A 153 -18.02 -7.21 -1.46
C LYS A 153 -17.82 -8.69 -1.79
N MET A 154 -17.73 -9.02 -3.07
CA MET A 154 -17.53 -10.41 -3.50
C MET A 154 -16.21 -11.00 -3.04
N ILE A 155 -15.12 -10.21 -3.09
CA ILE A 155 -13.80 -10.63 -2.60
C ILE A 155 -13.86 -10.94 -1.10
N PHE A 156 -14.41 -10.06 -0.28
CA PHE A 156 -14.47 -10.24 1.17
C PHE A 156 -15.36 -11.43 1.57
N LEU A 157 -16.49 -11.61 0.88
CA LEU A 157 -17.35 -12.78 1.10
C LEU A 157 -16.66 -14.09 0.67
N SER A 158 -15.97 -14.07 -0.48
CA SER A 158 -15.18 -15.22 -0.92
C SER A 158 -14.11 -15.59 0.12
N MET A 159 -13.37 -14.60 0.63
CA MET A 159 -12.36 -14.83 1.68
C MET A 159 -12.98 -15.40 2.96
N TYR A 160 -14.14 -14.89 3.36
CA TYR A 160 -14.80 -15.35 4.58
C TYR A 160 -15.30 -16.81 4.47
N PHE A 161 -15.97 -17.16 3.38
CA PHE A 161 -16.61 -18.48 3.21
C PHE A 161 -15.72 -19.53 2.56
N PHE A 162 -14.91 -19.14 1.57
CA PHE A 162 -14.21 -20.10 0.69
C PHE A 162 -12.68 -19.95 0.73
N GLY A 163 -12.17 -18.81 1.25
CA GLY A 163 -10.75 -18.50 1.26
C GLY A 163 -10.24 -17.81 -0.01
N VAL A 164 -8.93 -17.61 -0.05
CA VAL A 164 -8.25 -16.98 -1.19
C VAL A 164 -8.10 -17.98 -2.34
N ALA A 165 -8.48 -17.58 -3.54
CA ALA A 165 -8.36 -18.39 -4.74
C ALA A 165 -6.88 -18.68 -5.08
N LYS A 166 -6.49 -19.95 -5.19
CA LYS A 166 -5.09 -20.40 -5.40
C LYS A 166 -4.47 -20.01 -6.75
N LYS A 167 -5.27 -19.60 -7.73
CA LYS A 167 -4.79 -19.25 -9.08
C LYS A 167 -3.96 -17.97 -9.10
N PHE A 168 -4.38 -16.93 -8.38
CA PHE A 168 -3.74 -15.61 -8.41
C PHE A 168 -2.33 -15.60 -7.80
N PRO A 169 -2.03 -16.29 -6.70
CA PRO A 169 -0.68 -16.34 -6.15
C PRO A 169 0.38 -16.83 -7.13
N ASN A 170 0.11 -17.88 -7.91
CA ASN A 170 1.08 -18.44 -8.86
C ASN A 170 1.46 -17.45 -9.97
N LEU A 171 0.48 -16.68 -10.48
CA LEU A 171 0.74 -15.63 -11.45
C LEU A 171 1.52 -14.47 -10.81
N ALA A 172 1.10 -14.05 -9.61
CA ALA A 172 1.73 -12.98 -8.86
C ALA A 172 3.21 -13.28 -8.56
N ILE A 173 3.55 -14.52 -8.15
CA ILE A 173 4.92 -14.94 -7.84
C ILE A 173 5.85 -14.74 -9.04
N LYS A 174 5.46 -15.24 -10.22
CA LYS A 174 6.26 -15.11 -11.44
C LYS A 174 6.42 -13.65 -11.85
N LYS A 175 5.30 -12.92 -11.91
CA LYS A 175 5.30 -11.51 -12.31
C LYS A 175 6.10 -10.65 -11.32
N PHE A 176 6.00 -10.93 -10.03
CA PHE A 176 6.75 -10.20 -9.01
C PHE A 176 8.26 -10.37 -9.17
N ALA A 177 8.72 -11.59 -9.44
CA ALA A 177 10.13 -11.83 -9.71
C ALA A 177 10.61 -11.08 -10.97
N ASP A 178 9.78 -11.00 -12.04
CA ASP A 178 10.08 -10.19 -13.23
C ASP A 178 10.20 -8.71 -12.88
N GLU A 179 9.24 -8.19 -12.13
CA GLU A 179 9.23 -6.77 -11.74
C GLU A 179 10.41 -6.42 -10.81
N LEU A 180 10.79 -7.28 -9.86
CA LEU A 180 11.95 -7.04 -9.00
C LEU A 180 13.25 -6.94 -9.82
N ILE A 181 13.49 -7.84 -10.78
CA ILE A 181 14.67 -7.77 -11.65
C ILE A 181 14.62 -6.54 -12.56
N LYS A 182 13.44 -6.17 -13.06
CA LYS A 182 13.26 -4.94 -13.82
C LYS A 182 13.63 -3.71 -13.00
N PHE A 183 13.13 -3.61 -11.76
CA PHE A 183 13.46 -2.49 -10.86
C PHE A 183 14.94 -2.47 -10.47
N GLU A 184 15.54 -3.64 -10.22
CA GLU A 184 16.98 -3.74 -9.96
C GLU A 184 17.80 -3.14 -11.10
N LYS A 185 17.45 -3.46 -12.37
CA LYS A 185 18.13 -2.95 -13.57
C LYS A 185 17.91 -1.46 -13.83
N LEU A 186 16.86 -0.87 -13.28
CA LEU A 186 16.55 0.56 -13.42
C LEU A 186 17.24 1.41 -12.36
N LEU A 187 17.69 0.82 -11.25
CA LEU A 187 18.46 1.52 -10.24
C LEU A 187 19.89 1.76 -10.74
N ASN A 188 20.42 2.93 -10.38
CA ASN A 188 21.79 3.31 -10.69
C ASN A 188 22.65 3.21 -9.41
N GLU A 189 23.90 2.77 -9.54
CA GLU A 189 24.86 2.73 -8.42
C GLU A 189 25.16 4.11 -7.85
N ASP A 190 25.13 5.13 -8.68
CA ASP A 190 25.43 6.51 -8.30
C ASP A 190 24.26 7.22 -7.61
N ASN A 191 23.02 6.72 -7.77
CA ASN A 191 21.83 7.35 -7.25
C ASN A 191 21.42 6.77 -5.90
N THR A 192 21.03 7.66 -4.97
CA THR A 192 20.45 7.28 -3.68
C THR A 192 18.99 6.83 -3.80
N TYR A 193 18.27 7.45 -4.72
CA TYR A 193 16.86 7.22 -5.01
C TYR A 193 16.67 6.74 -6.44
N PHE A 194 15.45 6.46 -6.83
CA PHE A 194 15.13 5.97 -8.17
C PHE A 194 15.57 6.94 -9.26
N TYR A 195 15.39 8.22 -9.00
CA TYR A 195 16.01 9.34 -9.73
C TYR A 195 17.07 10.01 -8.84
N ASN A 196 17.58 11.15 -9.27
CA ASN A 196 18.58 11.91 -8.48
C ASN A 196 18.00 12.40 -7.15
N GLU A 197 16.70 12.73 -7.14
CA GLU A 197 15.99 13.25 -5.98
C GLU A 197 14.86 12.29 -5.54
N PHE A 198 14.49 12.39 -4.26
CA PHE A 198 13.36 11.63 -3.71
C PHE A 198 12.05 12.10 -4.34
N SER A 199 11.27 11.17 -4.83
CA SER A 199 10.09 11.44 -5.65
C SER A 199 8.90 10.52 -5.31
N HIS A 200 7.79 10.69 -6.01
CA HIS A 200 6.57 9.91 -5.82
C HIS A 200 6.81 8.40 -5.97
N ILE A 201 7.70 7.99 -6.87
CA ILE A 201 8.02 6.56 -7.02
C ILE A 201 8.68 6.00 -5.75
N ASP A 202 9.54 6.79 -5.10
CA ASP A 202 10.23 6.38 -3.87
C ASP A 202 9.25 6.26 -2.71
N ILE A 203 8.23 7.14 -2.64
CA ILE A 203 7.12 7.02 -1.69
C ILE A 203 6.40 5.68 -1.88
N ASN A 204 6.06 5.35 -3.12
CA ASN A 204 5.35 4.11 -3.43
C ASN A 204 6.20 2.88 -3.11
N MET A 205 7.47 2.88 -3.52
CA MET A 205 8.40 1.78 -3.26
C MET A 205 8.71 1.61 -1.76
N MET A 206 8.79 2.69 -1.00
CA MET A 206 8.90 2.65 0.45
C MET A 206 7.72 1.88 1.07
N CYS A 207 6.50 2.14 0.61
CA CYS A 207 5.30 1.45 1.08
C CYS A 207 5.25 -0.01 0.59
N VAL A 208 5.71 -0.29 -0.64
CA VAL A 208 5.85 -1.67 -1.17
C VAL A 208 6.79 -2.47 -0.29
N PHE A 209 8.00 -1.98 -0.04
CA PHE A 209 9.01 -2.71 0.74
C PHE A 209 8.62 -2.86 2.20
N ASN A 210 8.02 -1.83 2.81
CA ASN A 210 7.44 -1.97 4.13
C ASN A 210 6.36 -3.07 4.18
N ARG A 211 5.53 -3.19 3.14
CA ARG A 211 4.54 -4.25 3.07
C ARG A 211 5.19 -5.63 2.92
N LEU A 212 6.34 -5.75 2.25
CA LEU A 212 7.10 -7.01 2.21
C LEU A 212 7.61 -7.40 3.60
N GLU A 213 8.02 -6.43 4.44
CA GLU A 213 8.36 -6.70 5.86
C GLU A 213 7.16 -7.28 6.61
N ASP A 214 5.98 -6.64 6.51
CA ASP A 214 4.74 -7.13 7.15
C ASP A 214 4.40 -8.56 6.72
N LEU A 215 4.64 -8.87 5.45
CA LEU A 215 4.31 -10.16 4.84
C LEU A 215 5.41 -11.22 5.01
N LYS A 216 6.47 -10.92 5.77
CA LYS A 216 7.64 -11.82 5.91
C LYS A 216 8.25 -12.23 4.56
N LEU A 217 8.37 -11.24 3.66
CA LEU A 217 8.90 -11.37 2.30
C LEU A 217 10.15 -10.52 2.05
N SER A 218 10.65 -9.78 3.04
CA SER A 218 11.79 -8.85 2.85
C SER A 218 13.05 -9.51 2.31
N GLU A 219 13.24 -10.81 2.53
CA GLU A 219 14.39 -11.55 1.99
C GLU A 219 14.47 -11.48 0.45
N VAL A 220 13.34 -11.31 -0.27
CA VAL A 220 13.33 -11.24 -1.73
C VAL A 220 14.07 -10.02 -2.30
N ILE A 221 14.23 -8.97 -1.50
CA ILE A 221 14.97 -7.76 -1.89
C ILE A 221 16.39 -7.71 -1.29
N THR A 222 16.83 -8.78 -0.65
CA THR A 222 18.17 -8.86 -0.03
C THR A 222 19.01 -10.00 -0.62
N THR A 223 18.61 -10.50 -1.79
CA THR A 223 19.34 -11.57 -2.50
C THR A 223 20.56 -11.02 -3.25
N ASN A 224 21.43 -11.92 -3.69
CA ASN A 224 22.53 -11.57 -4.59
C ASN A 224 22.05 -11.13 -6.00
N LYS A 225 20.77 -11.30 -6.32
CA LYS A 225 20.13 -10.85 -7.56
C LYS A 225 19.55 -9.42 -7.45
N THR A 226 19.48 -8.87 -6.24
CA THR A 226 18.84 -7.59 -5.96
C THR A 226 19.68 -6.69 -5.03
N PRO A 227 21.01 -6.54 -5.26
CA PRO A 227 21.89 -5.76 -4.38
C PRO A 227 21.56 -4.27 -4.38
N LEU A 228 21.14 -3.70 -5.53
CA LEU A 228 20.77 -2.29 -5.62
C LEU A 228 19.44 -2.02 -4.91
N LEU A 229 18.45 -2.93 -5.02
CA LEU A 229 17.20 -2.85 -4.26
C LEU A 229 17.47 -2.90 -2.74
N GLN A 230 18.40 -3.75 -2.29
CA GLN A 230 18.78 -3.80 -0.88
C GLN A 230 19.36 -2.46 -0.39
N ARG A 231 20.28 -1.87 -1.16
CA ARG A 231 20.87 -0.56 -0.85
C ARG A 231 19.79 0.54 -0.85
N TYR A 232 18.97 0.55 -1.87
CA TYR A 232 17.86 1.49 -2.03
C TYR A 232 16.89 1.41 -0.84
N TRP A 233 16.46 0.20 -0.45
CA TRP A 233 15.61 0.01 0.72
C TRP A 233 16.25 0.54 2.00
N LYS A 234 17.51 0.25 2.23
CA LYS A 234 18.26 0.80 3.39
C LYS A 234 18.28 2.33 3.40
N ASN A 235 18.33 2.97 2.23
CA ASN A 235 18.30 4.43 2.14
C ASN A 235 16.89 4.98 2.42
N LEU A 236 15.84 4.35 1.90
CA LEU A 236 14.46 4.72 2.20
C LEU A 236 14.15 4.62 3.70
N GLN A 237 14.63 3.59 4.38
CA GLN A 237 14.43 3.39 5.82
C GLN A 237 15.07 4.49 6.70
N LYS A 238 16.09 5.20 6.21
CA LYS A 238 16.75 6.30 6.94
C LYS A 238 15.94 7.58 6.95
N ARG A 239 14.91 7.70 6.10
CA ARG A 239 14.12 8.92 6.01
C ARG A 239 13.19 9.07 7.22
N ASP A 240 13.10 10.28 7.72
CA ASP A 240 12.17 10.62 8.81
C ASP A 240 10.72 10.30 8.47
N SER A 241 10.35 10.48 7.20
CA SER A 241 9.01 10.18 6.69
C SER A 241 8.65 8.70 6.78
N TYR A 242 9.61 7.79 6.66
CA TYR A 242 9.40 6.36 6.90
C TYR A 242 8.95 6.09 8.33
N LYS A 243 9.67 6.63 9.30
CA LYS A 243 9.31 6.50 10.70
C LYS A 243 7.99 7.20 11.02
N LYS A 244 7.86 8.47 10.62
CA LYS A 244 6.70 9.32 10.95
C LYS A 244 5.45 8.90 10.18
N GLY A 245 5.55 8.56 8.89
CA GLY A 245 4.41 8.26 8.03
C GLY A 245 3.98 6.80 8.04
N ILE A 246 4.87 5.87 8.45
CA ILE A 246 4.59 4.43 8.44
C ILE A 246 4.75 3.81 9.82
N LEU A 247 5.96 3.77 10.40
CA LEU A 247 6.23 2.98 11.60
C LEU A 247 5.46 3.45 12.83
N ASN A 248 5.30 4.76 13.01
CA ASN A 248 4.57 5.32 14.16
C ASN A 248 3.07 5.01 14.14
N TYR A 249 2.54 4.51 13.03
CA TYR A 249 1.13 4.12 12.89
C TYR A 249 0.88 2.63 13.18
N TYR A 250 1.94 1.86 13.42
CA TYR A 250 1.76 0.48 13.88
C TYR A 250 1.40 0.49 15.36
N THR A 251 0.29 -0.16 15.67
CA THR A 251 -0.15 -0.37 17.05
C THR A 251 0.12 -1.82 17.46
N SER A 252 -0.15 -2.13 18.72
CA SER A 252 -0.10 -3.52 19.20
C SER A 252 -1.01 -4.47 18.40
N LYS A 253 -2.06 -3.94 17.75
CA LYS A 253 -2.99 -4.73 16.93
C LYS A 253 -2.31 -5.24 15.67
N GLU A 254 -1.66 -4.37 14.88
CA GLU A 254 -0.99 -4.76 13.64
C GLU A 254 0.13 -5.78 13.93
N HIS A 255 0.96 -5.51 14.93
CA HIS A 255 2.01 -6.45 15.35
C HIS A 255 1.45 -7.80 15.81
N LYS A 256 0.36 -7.78 16.58
CA LYS A 256 -0.28 -9.01 17.04
C LYS A 256 -0.86 -9.82 15.87
N VAL A 257 -1.51 -9.18 14.91
CA VAL A 257 -2.09 -9.86 13.74
C VAL A 257 -1.00 -10.53 12.91
N ILE A 258 0.12 -9.84 12.63
CA ILE A 258 1.26 -10.41 11.92
C ILE A 258 1.82 -11.62 12.67
N LYS A 259 2.06 -11.46 13.97
CA LYS A 259 2.57 -12.54 14.83
C LYS A 259 1.63 -13.73 14.86
N ASP A 260 0.35 -13.52 15.11
CA ASP A 260 -0.67 -14.57 15.19
C ASP A 260 -0.82 -15.33 13.86
N PHE A 261 -0.66 -14.63 12.73
CA PHE A 261 -0.81 -15.24 11.41
C PHE A 261 0.41 -16.06 11.00
N TYR A 262 1.61 -15.50 11.13
CA TYR A 262 2.84 -16.16 10.69
C TYR A 262 3.42 -17.10 11.74
N ASN A 263 3.13 -16.89 13.03
CA ASN A 263 3.69 -17.67 14.14
C ASN A 263 5.23 -17.87 13.99
N ASP A 264 5.92 -16.76 13.70
CA ASP A 264 7.36 -16.67 13.41
C ASP A 264 7.85 -17.43 12.15
N ALA A 265 6.95 -18.09 11.41
CA ALA A 265 7.28 -18.72 10.14
C ALA A 265 7.43 -17.68 9.02
N PRO A 266 8.23 -17.95 7.98
CA PRO A 266 8.28 -17.14 6.78
C PRO A 266 6.96 -17.21 6.00
N SER A 267 6.74 -16.24 5.12
CA SER A 267 5.61 -16.27 4.19
C SER A 267 5.61 -17.55 3.34
N PRO A 268 4.45 -18.17 3.09
CA PRO A 268 4.35 -19.29 2.16
C PRO A 268 4.76 -18.94 0.74
N PHE A 269 4.80 -17.66 0.40
CA PHE A 269 5.24 -17.15 -0.91
C PHE A 269 6.75 -16.95 -1.02
N LEU A 270 7.49 -16.88 0.11
CA LEU A 270 8.92 -16.55 0.12
C LEU A 270 9.73 -17.52 -0.75
N LYS A 271 9.70 -18.81 -0.42
CA LYS A 271 10.46 -19.84 -1.16
C LYS A 271 10.08 -19.90 -2.65
N PRO A 272 8.80 -19.88 -3.05
CA PRO A 272 8.42 -19.81 -4.46
C PRO A 272 8.96 -18.57 -5.19
N ILE A 273 8.95 -17.39 -4.57
CA ILE A 273 9.49 -16.17 -5.18
C ILE A 273 11.02 -16.28 -5.35
N LEU A 274 11.74 -16.74 -4.32
CA LEU A 274 13.19 -16.94 -4.39
C LEU A 274 13.59 -17.92 -5.50
N VAL A 275 12.85 -19.02 -5.67
CA VAL A 275 13.04 -19.97 -6.77
C VAL A 275 12.83 -19.31 -8.14
N GLU A 276 11.80 -18.47 -8.26
CA GLU A 276 11.57 -17.74 -9.51
C GLU A 276 12.65 -16.68 -9.77
N LEU A 277 13.11 -15.95 -8.76
CA LEU A 277 14.21 -15.00 -8.88
C LEU A 277 15.52 -15.67 -9.34
N ALA A 278 15.82 -16.85 -8.79
CA ALA A 278 17.04 -17.59 -9.17
C ALA A 278 17.09 -18.00 -10.65
N LYS A 279 15.93 -18.13 -11.32
CA LYS A 279 15.83 -18.46 -12.75
C LYS A 279 16.09 -17.27 -13.68
N ARG A 280 16.16 -16.06 -13.15
CA ARG A 280 16.29 -14.82 -13.93
C ARG A 280 17.74 -14.33 -13.94
N ASN A 281 18.17 -13.83 -15.09
CA ASN A 281 19.51 -13.26 -15.29
C ASN A 281 19.47 -11.74 -15.19
#